data_b231e2638920b11a4cd8e505e0bd1eba
#
_entry.id   b231e2638920b11a4cd8e505e0bd1eba
#
_cell.length_a   1.000
_cell.length_b   1.000
_cell.length_c   1.000
_cell.angle_alpha   90.00
_cell.angle_beta   90.00
_cell.angle_gamma   90.00
#
_symmetry.space_group_name_H-M   'P 1'
#
loop_
_entity.id
_entity.type
_entity.pdbx_description
1 polymer ?
#
loop_
_entity_poly.entity_id
_entity_poly.type
_entity_poly.pdbx_seq_one_letter_code
_entity_poly.pdbx_strand_id
1 'polypeptide(L)'
;MSLAVVPCTDRAVWDGYVDRFQGHPQQLWGWGETKGMHGWSVDRVLVTDDENILGCAQLLVRKLPFPFRALVYVPRGPMCSAGDTTAVLAQLAGYASSRHHGVALSIEPDWDAESPFAPAVAAAGFRPSANTVLIPRTLILDLARSDDELMADMSKSTRANIRKAMRSEVDFRKVQTEAELEQVLGIYHETADRAGFGIHEDKYYRDIFANLGEGSPIIGAFDGEQLLAFVWLSRSGATAFELYGGVSAEGQKQRVNYGVKWAALLAMREDGCGRYDFNGLLNDGISDFKKQFAKHENLLMGTWEKPLSPLYPVYARAMPAARKGLQAARRLMKRVTRR
;
A
#
# COMPACT_ATOMS: atom_id res chain seq x y z
N MET A 1 15.41 -13.68 -29.59
CA MET A 1 15.14 -12.96 -28.33
C MET A 1 14.78 -13.99 -27.28
N SER A 2 15.60 -14.12 -26.24
CA SER A 2 15.41 -15.12 -25.19
C SER A 2 14.94 -14.42 -23.93
N LEU A 3 13.63 -14.51 -23.63
CA LEU A 3 13.08 -13.96 -22.38
C LEU A 3 13.53 -14.81 -21.19
N ALA A 4 14.02 -14.16 -20.14
CA ALA A 4 14.45 -14.81 -18.92
C ALA A 4 13.90 -14.10 -17.68
N VAL A 5 13.81 -14.85 -16.57
CA VAL A 5 13.52 -14.31 -15.25
C VAL A 5 14.75 -14.46 -14.37
N VAL A 6 15.33 -13.34 -13.96
CA VAL A 6 16.59 -13.29 -13.21
C VAL A 6 16.31 -12.78 -11.80
N PRO A 7 16.69 -13.50 -10.72
CA PRO A 7 16.61 -12.99 -9.36
C PRO A 7 17.49 -11.75 -9.15
N CYS A 8 16.95 -10.75 -8.46
CA CYS A 8 17.70 -9.59 -7.97
C CYS A 8 17.92 -9.72 -6.46
N THR A 9 19.19 -9.77 -6.05
CA THR A 9 19.58 -9.96 -4.65
C THR A 9 20.26 -8.73 -4.02
N ASP A 10 20.41 -7.67 -4.80
CA ASP A 10 21.00 -6.40 -4.35
C ASP A 10 19.91 -5.36 -4.13
N ARG A 11 19.88 -4.77 -2.93
CA ARG A 11 18.88 -3.77 -2.53
C ARG A 11 18.96 -2.49 -3.37
N ALA A 12 20.18 -1.98 -3.57
CA ALA A 12 20.34 -0.71 -4.28
C ALA A 12 19.96 -0.83 -5.74
N VAL A 13 20.33 -1.96 -6.36
CA VAL A 13 19.92 -2.29 -7.74
C VAL A 13 18.41 -2.43 -7.83
N TRP A 14 17.79 -3.13 -6.89
CA TRP A 14 16.34 -3.33 -6.87
C TRP A 14 15.57 -2.02 -6.70
N ASP A 15 15.89 -1.24 -5.65
CA ASP A 15 15.21 0.02 -5.39
C ASP A 15 15.46 1.02 -6.54
N GLY A 16 16.61 0.96 -7.23
CA GLY A 16 16.89 1.70 -8.45
C GLY A 16 15.95 1.32 -9.63
N TYR A 17 15.56 0.05 -9.76
CA TYR A 17 14.54 -0.35 -10.74
C TYR A 17 13.14 0.11 -10.33
N VAL A 18 12.81 0.08 -9.03
CA VAL A 18 11.54 0.65 -8.54
C VAL A 18 11.44 2.12 -8.93
N ASP A 19 12.49 2.90 -8.75
CA ASP A 19 12.53 4.31 -9.14
C ASP A 19 12.45 4.49 -10.66
N ARG A 20 13.22 3.72 -11.42
CA ARG A 20 13.24 3.78 -12.90
C ARG A 20 11.86 3.53 -13.51
N PHE A 21 11.12 2.55 -12.99
CA PHE A 21 9.78 2.21 -13.46
C PHE A 21 8.68 3.03 -12.78
N GLN A 22 9.02 4.00 -11.95
CA GLN A 22 8.08 4.78 -11.14
C GLN A 22 7.16 3.86 -10.32
N GLY A 23 7.75 2.80 -9.77
CA GLY A 23 7.04 1.75 -9.07
C GLY A 23 6.47 2.20 -7.74
N HIS A 24 5.43 1.51 -7.30
CA HIS A 24 4.76 1.79 -6.04
C HIS A 24 5.64 1.41 -4.83
N PRO A 25 5.56 2.12 -3.68
CA PRO A 25 6.34 1.82 -2.47
C PRO A 25 6.22 0.39 -1.94
N GLN A 26 5.14 -0.32 -2.21
CA GLN A 26 5.00 -1.73 -1.86
C GLN A 26 5.88 -2.67 -2.70
N GLN A 27 6.58 -2.16 -3.70
CA GLN A 27 7.61 -2.86 -4.45
C GLN A 27 9.03 -2.59 -3.93
N LEU A 28 9.24 -1.66 -2.99
CA LEU A 28 10.53 -1.41 -2.38
C LEU A 28 11.07 -2.64 -1.63
N TRP A 29 12.38 -2.75 -1.58
CA TRP A 29 13.08 -3.83 -0.85
C TRP A 29 12.61 -3.96 0.59
N GLY A 30 12.59 -2.84 1.33
CA GLY A 30 12.19 -2.82 2.74
C GLY A 30 10.76 -3.29 3.00
N TRP A 31 9.84 -3.09 2.05
CA TRP A 31 8.50 -3.66 2.15
C TRP A 31 8.52 -5.19 2.14
N GLY A 32 9.30 -5.78 1.23
CA GLY A 32 9.49 -7.23 1.17
C GLY A 32 10.13 -7.79 2.45
N GLU A 33 11.18 -7.13 2.99
CA GLU A 33 11.79 -7.53 4.26
C GLU A 33 10.74 -7.59 5.38
N THR A 34 9.92 -6.55 5.51
CA THR A 34 8.83 -6.54 6.49
C THR A 34 7.88 -7.71 6.27
N LYS A 35 7.46 -7.97 5.04
CA LYS A 35 6.58 -9.11 4.75
C LYS A 35 7.25 -10.45 5.04
N GLY A 36 8.55 -10.56 4.77
CA GLY A 36 9.35 -11.73 5.10
C GLY A 36 9.35 -12.08 6.58
N MET A 37 9.41 -11.08 7.46
CA MET A 37 9.32 -11.24 8.92
C MET A 37 7.90 -11.65 9.37
N HIS A 38 6.87 -11.48 8.53
CA HIS A 38 5.46 -11.69 8.87
C HIS A 38 4.78 -12.77 8.03
N GLY A 39 5.50 -13.87 7.77
CA GLY A 39 4.94 -15.11 7.23
C GLY A 39 4.80 -15.17 5.72
N TRP A 40 5.55 -14.35 5.00
CA TRP A 40 5.75 -14.47 3.56
C TRP A 40 7.20 -14.86 3.26
N SER A 41 7.44 -15.51 2.15
CA SER A 41 8.75 -15.54 1.49
C SER A 41 8.75 -14.50 0.39
N VAL A 42 9.92 -13.94 0.06
CA VAL A 42 10.03 -12.84 -0.89
C VAL A 42 11.03 -13.21 -1.98
N ASP A 43 10.58 -13.10 -3.24
CA ASP A 43 11.46 -13.13 -4.39
C ASP A 43 11.35 -11.79 -5.13
N ARG A 44 12.48 -11.27 -5.58
CA ARG A 44 12.57 -10.08 -6.41
C ARG A 44 13.18 -10.50 -7.75
N VAL A 45 12.45 -10.27 -8.82
CA VAL A 45 12.85 -10.78 -10.14
C VAL A 45 12.78 -9.69 -11.19
N LEU A 46 13.74 -9.74 -12.10
CA LEU A 46 13.79 -8.95 -13.31
C LEU A 46 13.36 -9.85 -14.47
N VAL A 47 12.54 -9.33 -15.37
CA VAL A 47 12.22 -9.98 -16.64
C VAL A 47 13.06 -9.31 -17.72
N THR A 48 13.88 -10.10 -18.39
CA THR A 48 14.86 -9.59 -19.36
C THR A 48 14.62 -10.14 -20.76
N ASP A 49 14.99 -9.37 -21.76
CA ASP A 49 15.17 -9.80 -23.13
C ASP A 49 16.63 -9.51 -23.52
N ASP A 50 17.43 -10.58 -23.51
CA ASP A 50 18.89 -10.49 -23.61
C ASP A 50 19.45 -9.50 -22.56
N GLU A 51 19.90 -8.30 -22.96
CA GLU A 51 20.46 -7.29 -22.05
C GLU A 51 19.43 -6.27 -21.52
N ASN A 52 18.21 -6.28 -22.06
CA ASN A 52 17.19 -5.29 -21.70
C ASN A 52 16.29 -5.76 -20.56
N ILE A 53 16.04 -4.89 -19.58
CA ILE A 53 15.06 -5.13 -18.53
C ILE A 53 13.69 -4.64 -19.01
N LEU A 54 12.78 -5.58 -19.28
CA LEU A 54 11.41 -5.30 -19.72
C LEU A 54 10.49 -4.94 -18.55
N GLY A 55 10.78 -5.47 -17.36
CA GLY A 55 10.01 -5.21 -16.16
C GLY A 55 10.55 -5.96 -14.97
N CYS A 56 9.97 -5.70 -13.82
CA CYS A 56 10.34 -6.35 -12.56
C CYS A 56 9.14 -6.51 -11.63
N ALA A 57 9.25 -7.45 -10.68
CA ALA A 57 8.22 -7.67 -9.67
C ALA A 57 8.81 -8.21 -8.37
N GLN A 58 8.37 -7.65 -7.24
CA GLN A 58 8.52 -8.27 -5.93
C GLN A 58 7.35 -9.23 -5.70
N LEU A 59 7.66 -10.51 -5.61
CA LEU A 59 6.70 -11.57 -5.37
C LEU A 59 6.69 -11.93 -3.89
N LEU A 60 5.51 -11.86 -3.30
CA LEU A 60 5.24 -12.34 -1.96
C LEU A 60 4.66 -13.75 -2.06
N VAL A 61 5.33 -14.71 -1.48
CA VAL A 61 4.94 -16.13 -1.58
C VAL A 61 4.48 -16.63 -0.23
N ARG A 62 3.25 -17.11 -0.16
CA ARG A 62 2.67 -17.67 1.05
C ARG A 62 2.39 -19.14 0.89
N LYS A 63 2.95 -19.95 1.80
CA LYS A 63 2.58 -21.37 1.88
C LYS A 63 1.10 -21.50 2.24
N LEU A 64 0.42 -22.37 1.53
CA LEU A 64 -0.99 -22.70 1.77
C LEU A 64 -1.12 -24.12 2.32
N PRO A 65 -2.22 -24.42 3.02
CA PRO A 65 -2.52 -25.80 3.44
C PRO A 65 -2.59 -26.75 2.24
N PHE A 66 -2.18 -27.99 2.45
CA PHE A 66 -2.38 -29.04 1.45
C PHE A 66 -3.85 -29.09 1.00
N PRO A 67 -4.12 -29.22 -0.31
CA PRO A 67 -3.21 -29.53 -1.41
C PRO A 67 -2.70 -28.31 -2.21
N PHE A 68 -2.94 -27.07 -1.81
CA PHE A 68 -2.75 -25.88 -2.63
C PHE A 68 -1.30 -25.38 -2.79
N ARG A 69 -0.35 -25.88 -1.98
CA ARG A 69 1.07 -25.52 -1.96
C ARG A 69 1.35 -24.03 -1.66
N ALA A 70 1.24 -23.12 -2.63
CA ALA A 70 1.55 -21.71 -2.43
C ALA A 70 0.60 -20.77 -3.18
N LEU A 71 0.40 -19.57 -2.61
CA LEU A 71 -0.08 -18.39 -3.32
C LEU A 71 1.12 -17.49 -3.63
N VAL A 72 1.24 -17.05 -4.87
CA VAL A 72 2.21 -16.03 -5.28
C VAL A 72 1.45 -14.73 -5.52
N TYR A 73 1.88 -13.66 -4.87
CA TYR A 73 1.18 -12.38 -4.87
C TYR A 73 2.13 -11.22 -5.18
N VAL A 74 1.70 -10.31 -6.04
CA VAL A 74 2.45 -9.10 -6.44
C VAL A 74 1.64 -7.88 -6.06
N PRO A 75 1.94 -7.24 -4.91
CA PRO A 75 1.24 -6.01 -4.48
C PRO A 75 1.68 -4.83 -5.34
N ARG A 76 0.74 -4.07 -5.89
CA ARG A 76 1.01 -2.85 -6.67
C ARG A 76 2.06 -3.02 -7.79
N GLY A 77 2.09 -4.20 -8.39
CA GLY A 77 2.97 -4.56 -9.50
C GLY A 77 2.31 -5.58 -10.44
N PRO A 78 3.03 -6.01 -11.49
CA PRO A 78 4.44 -5.77 -11.80
C PRO A 78 4.72 -4.35 -12.28
N MET A 79 5.99 -3.99 -12.35
CA MET A 79 6.48 -2.74 -12.92
C MET A 79 7.02 -3.02 -14.33
N CYS A 80 6.38 -2.47 -15.36
CA CYS A 80 6.77 -2.64 -16.76
C CYS A 80 6.08 -1.59 -17.63
N SER A 81 6.52 -1.46 -18.89
CA SER A 81 5.81 -0.66 -19.87
C SER A 81 4.53 -1.34 -20.35
N ALA A 82 3.62 -0.56 -20.94
CA ALA A 82 2.38 -1.10 -21.51
C ALA A 82 2.67 -2.12 -22.63
N GLY A 83 3.70 -1.89 -23.45
CA GLY A 83 4.09 -2.77 -24.54
C GLY A 83 4.65 -4.11 -24.07
N ASP A 84 5.30 -4.14 -22.91
CA ASP A 84 5.97 -5.32 -22.37
C ASP A 84 5.08 -6.16 -21.45
N THR A 85 3.91 -5.63 -21.07
CA THR A 85 3.04 -6.21 -20.03
C THR A 85 2.72 -7.69 -20.26
N THR A 86 2.32 -8.07 -21.47
CA THR A 86 1.96 -9.47 -21.79
C THR A 86 3.16 -10.41 -21.62
N ALA A 87 4.34 -9.99 -22.11
CA ALA A 87 5.57 -10.77 -21.99
C ALA A 87 6.01 -10.90 -20.53
N VAL A 88 6.04 -9.79 -19.79
CA VAL A 88 6.40 -9.76 -18.37
C VAL A 88 5.48 -10.66 -17.55
N LEU A 89 4.17 -10.55 -17.72
CA LEU A 89 3.19 -11.38 -16.99
C LEU A 89 3.29 -12.86 -17.34
N ALA A 90 3.57 -13.21 -18.60
CA ALA A 90 3.77 -14.60 -19.00
C ALA A 90 5.01 -15.21 -18.32
N GLN A 91 6.12 -14.47 -18.28
CA GLN A 91 7.35 -14.89 -17.62
C GLN A 91 7.18 -15.03 -16.10
N LEU A 92 6.54 -14.06 -15.45
CA LEU A 92 6.24 -14.14 -14.02
C LEU A 92 5.33 -15.33 -13.68
N ALA A 93 4.35 -15.65 -14.52
CA ALA A 93 3.48 -16.81 -14.32
C ALA A 93 4.26 -18.13 -14.46
N GLY A 94 5.15 -18.24 -15.45
CA GLY A 94 6.06 -19.38 -15.60
C GLY A 94 6.95 -19.57 -14.38
N TYR A 95 7.56 -18.48 -13.90
CA TYR A 95 8.39 -18.48 -12.70
C TYR A 95 7.60 -18.89 -11.44
N ALA A 96 6.43 -18.30 -11.22
CA ALA A 96 5.57 -18.64 -10.09
C ALA A 96 5.13 -20.11 -10.10
N SER A 97 4.89 -20.68 -11.27
CA SER A 97 4.53 -22.09 -11.44
C SER A 97 5.72 -23.02 -11.17
N SER A 98 6.85 -22.78 -11.82
CA SER A 98 8.02 -23.69 -11.75
C SER A 98 8.75 -23.60 -10.42
N ARG A 99 8.95 -22.39 -9.90
CA ARG A 99 9.76 -22.14 -8.70
C ARG A 99 8.99 -22.38 -7.40
N HIS A 100 7.71 -21.95 -7.37
CA HIS A 100 6.90 -21.97 -6.15
C HIS A 100 5.77 -22.99 -6.18
N HIS A 101 5.52 -23.63 -7.32
CA HIS A 101 4.36 -24.49 -7.52
C HIS A 101 3.05 -23.79 -7.07
N GLY A 102 2.91 -22.51 -7.42
CA GLY A 102 1.79 -21.69 -7.02
C GLY A 102 0.45 -22.25 -7.49
N VAL A 103 -0.58 -22.15 -6.69
CA VAL A 103 -1.96 -22.44 -7.13
C VAL A 103 -2.48 -21.33 -8.04
N ALA A 104 -2.04 -20.10 -7.78
CA ALA A 104 -2.33 -18.91 -8.56
C ALA A 104 -1.17 -17.90 -8.46
N LEU A 105 -1.01 -17.09 -9.52
CA LEU A 105 -0.33 -15.80 -9.45
C LEU A 105 -1.40 -14.71 -9.36
N SER A 106 -1.42 -14.00 -8.24
CA SER A 106 -2.33 -12.88 -7.97
C SER A 106 -1.57 -11.56 -8.09
N ILE A 107 -2.07 -10.63 -8.88
CA ILE A 107 -1.51 -9.29 -9.03
C ILE A 107 -2.56 -8.25 -8.65
N GLU A 108 -2.12 -7.16 -8.08
CA GLU A 108 -2.93 -5.96 -7.83
C GLU A 108 -2.16 -4.74 -8.31
N PRO A 109 -2.14 -4.51 -9.65
CA PRO A 109 -1.29 -3.46 -10.23
C PRO A 109 -1.71 -2.07 -9.79
N ASP A 110 -0.74 -1.15 -9.79
CA ASP A 110 -0.97 0.27 -9.53
C ASP A 110 -1.36 1.02 -10.82
N TRP A 111 -2.28 0.44 -11.57
CA TRP A 111 -2.79 0.96 -12.83
C TRP A 111 -4.27 1.29 -12.71
N ASP A 112 -4.70 2.36 -13.37
CA ASP A 112 -6.11 2.72 -13.43
C ASP A 112 -6.94 1.64 -14.12
N ALA A 113 -8.20 1.50 -13.72
CA ALA A 113 -9.10 0.48 -14.27
C ALA A 113 -9.32 0.62 -15.79
N GLU A 114 -9.27 1.85 -16.29
CA GLU A 114 -9.44 2.18 -17.73
C GLU A 114 -8.10 2.29 -18.47
N SER A 115 -7.00 1.86 -17.84
CA SER A 115 -5.66 1.96 -18.43
C SER A 115 -5.47 1.00 -19.62
N PRO A 116 -4.51 1.29 -20.52
CA PRO A 116 -4.18 0.43 -21.65
C PRO A 116 -3.58 -0.94 -21.25
N PHE A 117 -3.29 -1.14 -19.97
CA PHE A 117 -2.75 -2.41 -19.46
C PHE A 117 -3.79 -3.52 -19.36
N ALA A 118 -5.08 -3.21 -19.14
CA ALA A 118 -6.13 -4.20 -18.92
C ALA A 118 -6.25 -5.26 -20.06
N PRO A 119 -6.25 -4.88 -21.36
CA PRO A 119 -6.26 -5.86 -22.44
C PRO A 119 -5.02 -6.78 -22.43
N ALA A 120 -3.83 -6.24 -22.13
CA ALA A 120 -2.59 -7.01 -22.08
C ALA A 120 -2.60 -8.01 -20.90
N VAL A 121 -3.13 -7.63 -19.76
CA VAL A 121 -3.32 -8.50 -18.57
C VAL A 121 -4.27 -9.65 -18.92
N ALA A 122 -5.40 -9.37 -19.57
CA ALA A 122 -6.34 -10.39 -20.02
C ALA A 122 -5.70 -11.33 -21.08
N ALA A 123 -4.96 -10.78 -22.05
CA ALA A 123 -4.24 -11.55 -23.07
C ALA A 123 -3.17 -12.48 -22.46
N ALA A 124 -2.54 -12.08 -21.35
CA ALA A 124 -1.64 -12.92 -20.57
C ALA A 124 -2.36 -14.05 -19.79
N GLY A 125 -3.69 -14.15 -19.89
CA GLY A 125 -4.50 -15.21 -19.28
C GLY A 125 -4.90 -14.96 -17.82
N PHE A 126 -4.79 -13.72 -17.36
CA PHE A 126 -5.31 -13.31 -16.05
C PHE A 126 -6.80 -12.98 -16.15
N ARG A 127 -7.50 -13.11 -15.02
CA ARG A 127 -8.94 -12.82 -14.90
C ARG A 127 -9.18 -12.00 -13.64
N PRO A 128 -10.17 -11.07 -13.64
CA PRO A 128 -10.58 -10.36 -12.43
C PRO A 128 -10.92 -11.34 -11.31
N SER A 129 -10.52 -11.02 -10.09
CA SER A 129 -10.76 -11.86 -8.91
C SER A 129 -11.40 -11.05 -7.78
N ALA A 130 -12.35 -11.70 -7.09
CA ALA A 130 -12.94 -11.16 -5.86
C ALA A 130 -12.04 -11.36 -4.62
N ASN A 131 -10.91 -12.04 -4.76
CA ASN A 131 -9.95 -12.29 -3.66
C ASN A 131 -9.07 -11.08 -3.35
N THR A 132 -9.67 -9.89 -3.28
CA THR A 132 -9.00 -8.60 -3.09
C THR A 132 -8.22 -8.55 -1.78
N VAL A 133 -6.98 -8.07 -1.84
CA VAL A 133 -6.12 -7.75 -0.69
C VAL A 133 -6.06 -6.25 -0.49
N LEU A 134 -5.80 -5.48 -1.56
CA LEU A 134 -5.76 -4.02 -1.55
C LEU A 134 -7.07 -3.47 -2.14
N ILE A 135 -7.61 -2.45 -1.48
CA ILE A 135 -8.85 -1.79 -1.93
C ILE A 135 -8.55 -1.05 -3.24
N PRO A 136 -9.30 -1.32 -4.34
CA PRO A 136 -9.01 -0.69 -5.63
C PRO A 136 -9.51 0.77 -5.71
N ARG A 137 -10.52 1.15 -4.91
CA ARG A 137 -10.97 2.56 -4.83
C ARG A 137 -10.04 3.34 -3.95
N THR A 138 -9.53 4.44 -4.45
CA THR A 138 -8.64 5.34 -3.72
C THR A 138 -8.89 6.79 -4.13
N LEU A 139 -8.10 7.70 -3.59
CA LEU A 139 -8.06 9.10 -3.97
C LEU A 139 -6.59 9.45 -4.21
N ILE A 140 -6.27 9.90 -5.41
CA ILE A 140 -4.91 10.24 -5.82
C ILE A 140 -4.86 11.72 -6.19
N LEU A 141 -3.94 12.44 -5.56
CA LEU A 141 -3.65 13.84 -5.88
C LEU A 141 -2.39 13.95 -6.73
N ASP A 142 -2.43 14.84 -7.70
CA ASP A 142 -1.26 15.32 -8.42
C ASP A 142 -0.60 16.44 -7.62
N LEU A 143 0.59 16.16 -7.07
CA LEU A 143 1.35 17.11 -6.25
C LEU A 143 2.13 18.14 -7.07
N ALA A 144 2.18 18.05 -8.40
CA ALA A 144 2.73 19.09 -9.27
C ALA A 144 1.84 20.35 -9.30
N ARG A 145 0.58 20.22 -8.89
CA ARG A 145 -0.37 21.33 -8.79
C ARG A 145 0.00 22.27 -7.64
N SER A 146 -0.32 23.54 -7.80
CA SER A 146 -0.13 24.55 -6.75
C SER A 146 -1.02 24.32 -5.53
N ASP A 147 -0.66 24.93 -4.39
CA ASP A 147 -1.45 24.89 -3.16
C ASP A 147 -2.89 25.38 -3.36
N ASP A 148 -3.06 26.45 -4.13
CA ASP A 148 -4.38 27.01 -4.41
C ASP A 148 -5.23 26.05 -5.26
N GLU A 149 -4.65 25.38 -6.24
CA GLU A 149 -5.34 24.39 -7.07
C GLU A 149 -5.72 23.14 -6.26
N LEU A 150 -4.82 22.63 -5.41
CA LEU A 150 -5.13 21.52 -4.51
C LEU A 150 -6.24 21.89 -3.52
N MET A 151 -6.15 23.09 -2.92
CA MET A 151 -7.18 23.57 -2.01
C MET A 151 -8.52 23.83 -2.70
N ALA A 152 -8.54 24.25 -3.98
CA ALA A 152 -9.78 24.51 -4.72
C ALA A 152 -10.65 23.25 -4.88
N ASP A 153 -10.04 22.07 -4.90
CA ASP A 153 -10.75 20.80 -4.95
C ASP A 153 -11.26 20.32 -3.61
N MET A 154 -10.77 20.87 -2.51
CA MET A 154 -11.22 20.52 -1.16
C MET A 154 -12.54 21.20 -0.80
N SER A 155 -13.29 20.62 0.13
CA SER A 155 -14.49 21.25 0.67
C SER A 155 -14.17 22.58 1.37
N LYS A 156 -15.15 23.52 1.41
CA LYS A 156 -14.97 24.81 2.09
C LYS A 156 -14.58 24.63 3.57
N SER A 157 -15.16 23.64 4.25
CA SER A 157 -14.87 23.35 5.64
C SER A 157 -13.45 22.78 5.81
N THR A 158 -13.00 21.92 4.91
CA THR A 158 -11.64 21.37 4.91
C THR A 158 -10.60 22.47 4.79
N ARG A 159 -10.75 23.36 3.80
CA ARG A 159 -9.87 24.52 3.64
C ARG A 159 -9.82 25.42 4.89
N ALA A 160 -10.97 25.67 5.51
CA ALA A 160 -11.03 26.47 6.72
C ALA A 160 -10.30 25.79 7.91
N ASN A 161 -10.49 24.46 8.07
CA ASN A 161 -9.82 23.69 9.10
C ASN A 161 -8.30 23.61 8.89
N ILE A 162 -7.84 23.39 7.64
CA ILE A 162 -6.42 23.44 7.31
C ILE A 162 -5.83 24.79 7.69
N ARG A 163 -6.41 25.88 7.21
CA ARG A 163 -5.91 27.23 7.52
C ARG A 163 -5.90 27.56 9.01
N LYS A 164 -6.88 27.05 9.76
CA LYS A 164 -6.90 27.18 11.22
C LYS A 164 -5.77 26.39 11.87
N ALA A 165 -5.59 25.14 11.50
CA ALA A 165 -4.53 24.28 12.04
C ALA A 165 -3.12 24.84 11.71
N MET A 166 -2.89 25.30 10.48
CA MET A 166 -1.60 25.87 10.08
C MET A 166 -1.25 27.21 10.70
N ARG A 167 -2.23 27.87 11.39
CA ARG A 167 -2.00 29.12 12.16
C ARG A 167 -1.91 28.85 13.67
N SER A 168 -2.14 27.63 14.12
CA SER A 168 -2.03 27.28 15.54
C SER A 168 -0.56 27.13 15.94
N GLU A 169 -0.32 26.98 17.23
CA GLU A 169 1.03 26.72 17.78
C GLU A 169 1.46 25.25 17.63
N VAL A 170 0.65 24.42 16.95
CA VAL A 170 0.96 23.01 16.68
C VAL A 170 2.08 22.91 15.65
N ASP A 171 3.11 22.18 16.00
CA ASP A 171 4.25 21.89 15.13
C ASP A 171 3.97 20.66 14.24
N PHE A 172 4.06 20.84 12.92
CA PHE A 172 3.87 19.78 11.93
C PHE A 172 5.23 19.34 11.39
N ARG A 173 5.74 18.22 11.87
CA ARG A 173 7.09 17.73 11.53
C ARG A 173 7.17 16.23 11.40
N LYS A 174 8.30 15.74 10.86
CA LYS A 174 8.60 14.30 10.81
C LYS A 174 8.84 13.76 12.23
N VAL A 175 8.30 12.58 12.50
CA VAL A 175 8.62 11.76 13.67
C VAL A 175 10.05 11.25 13.50
N GLN A 176 10.89 11.41 14.52
CA GLN A 176 12.32 11.16 14.44
C GLN A 176 12.84 10.16 15.48
N THR A 177 12.15 10.03 16.60
CA THR A 177 12.62 9.23 17.73
C THR A 177 11.75 8.03 18.00
N GLU A 178 12.33 7.01 18.66
CA GLU A 178 11.59 5.84 19.13
C GLU A 178 10.45 6.24 20.10
N ALA A 179 10.71 7.23 20.98
CA ALA A 179 9.68 7.73 21.91
C ALA A 179 8.48 8.33 21.18
N GLU A 180 8.72 9.05 20.09
CA GLU A 180 7.64 9.58 19.24
C GLU A 180 6.91 8.47 18.49
N LEU A 181 7.63 7.43 18.03
CA LEU A 181 7.01 6.26 17.41
C LEU A 181 6.09 5.53 18.39
N GLU A 182 6.45 5.46 19.69
CA GLU A 182 5.55 4.92 20.72
C GLU A 182 4.26 5.73 20.83
N GLN A 183 4.33 7.07 20.77
CA GLN A 183 3.15 7.91 20.76
C GLN A 183 2.29 7.68 19.51
N VAL A 184 2.92 7.50 18.34
CA VAL A 184 2.23 7.13 17.08
C VAL A 184 1.44 5.83 17.25
N LEU A 185 2.07 4.78 17.80
CA LEU A 185 1.42 3.50 18.05
C LEU A 185 0.26 3.63 19.05
N GLY A 186 0.44 4.39 20.12
CA GLY A 186 -0.61 4.68 21.10
C GLY A 186 -1.83 5.34 20.46
N ILE A 187 -1.64 6.39 19.67
CA ILE A 187 -2.74 7.06 18.94
C ILE A 187 -3.36 6.13 17.90
N TYR A 188 -2.58 5.24 17.28
CA TYR A 188 -3.12 4.29 16.31
C TYR A 188 -4.02 3.25 16.96
N HIS A 189 -3.66 2.73 18.16
CA HIS A 189 -4.51 1.87 18.97
C HIS A 189 -5.82 2.57 19.35
N GLU A 190 -5.74 3.80 19.87
CA GLU A 190 -6.92 4.61 20.21
C GLU A 190 -7.85 4.80 19.00
N THR A 191 -7.26 5.10 17.84
CA THR A 191 -8.01 5.30 16.59
C THR A 191 -8.66 4.00 16.12
N ALA A 192 -7.96 2.88 16.18
CA ALA A 192 -8.48 1.57 15.78
C ALA A 192 -9.63 1.11 16.68
N ASP A 193 -9.52 1.33 17.99
CA ASP A 193 -10.56 0.99 18.96
C ASP A 193 -11.81 1.84 18.76
N ARG A 194 -11.64 3.14 18.54
CA ARG A 194 -12.74 4.08 18.27
C ARG A 194 -13.46 3.78 16.95
N ALA A 195 -12.71 3.45 15.90
CA ALA A 195 -13.26 3.15 14.57
C ALA A 195 -13.66 1.68 14.37
N GLY A 196 -13.31 0.79 15.32
CA GLY A 196 -13.74 -0.60 15.33
C GLY A 196 -13.04 -1.51 14.31
N PHE A 197 -11.83 -1.16 13.84
CA PHE A 197 -11.06 -2.01 12.93
C PHE A 197 -9.91 -2.77 13.63
N GLY A 198 -9.46 -3.86 13.00
CA GLY A 198 -8.35 -4.67 13.52
C GLY A 198 -7.01 -4.14 13.03
N ILE A 199 -6.02 -4.14 13.93
CA ILE A 199 -4.63 -3.79 13.64
C ILE A 199 -3.70 -4.97 13.88
N HIS A 200 -2.47 -4.88 13.38
CA HIS A 200 -1.39 -5.82 13.66
C HIS A 200 -0.82 -5.59 15.07
N GLU A 201 0.08 -6.46 15.49
CA GLU A 201 0.91 -6.25 16.66
C GLU A 201 1.92 -5.12 16.41
N ASP A 202 2.34 -4.40 17.45
CA ASP A 202 3.22 -3.23 17.33
C ASP A 202 4.55 -3.56 16.63
N LYS A 203 5.04 -4.78 16.83
CA LYS A 203 6.24 -5.25 16.12
C LYS A 203 6.12 -5.10 14.60
N TYR A 204 4.96 -5.34 14.01
CA TYR A 204 4.75 -5.19 12.57
C TYR A 204 4.99 -3.76 12.09
N TYR A 205 4.55 -2.78 12.87
CA TYR A 205 4.71 -1.35 12.56
C TYR A 205 6.15 -0.89 12.76
N ARG A 206 6.81 -1.35 13.85
CA ARG A 206 8.23 -1.07 14.07
C ARG A 206 9.09 -1.67 12.94
N ASP A 207 8.77 -2.88 12.49
CA ASP A 207 9.48 -3.52 11.36
C ASP A 207 9.29 -2.73 10.05
N ILE A 208 8.09 -2.15 9.79
CA ILE A 208 7.88 -1.24 8.64
C ILE A 208 8.80 -0.02 8.77
N PHE A 209 8.78 0.65 9.92
CA PHE A 209 9.57 1.85 10.15
C PHE A 209 11.06 1.58 9.97
N ALA A 210 11.58 0.49 10.55
CA ALA A 210 12.98 0.12 10.48
C ALA A 210 13.42 -0.29 9.05
N ASN A 211 12.63 -1.15 8.38
CA ASN A 211 13.02 -1.72 7.09
C ASN A 211 12.92 -0.74 5.92
N LEU A 212 11.94 0.16 5.96
CA LEU A 212 11.76 1.19 4.94
C LEU A 212 12.60 2.45 5.21
N GLY A 213 12.89 2.75 6.50
CA GLY A 213 13.68 3.91 6.88
C GLY A 213 13.11 5.21 6.29
N GLU A 214 13.93 5.97 5.57
CA GLU A 214 13.52 7.23 4.91
C GLU A 214 12.41 7.04 3.87
N GLY A 215 12.22 5.82 3.36
CA GLY A 215 11.08 5.46 2.52
C GLY A 215 9.75 5.34 3.26
N SER A 216 9.74 5.51 4.61
CA SER A 216 8.53 5.42 5.44
C SER A 216 8.38 6.60 6.40
N PRO A 217 8.26 7.86 5.90
CA PRO A 217 8.11 9.02 6.75
C PRO A 217 6.77 9.01 7.51
N ILE A 218 6.81 9.50 8.74
CA ILE A 218 5.62 9.77 9.55
C ILE A 218 5.58 11.27 9.82
N ILE A 219 4.52 11.94 9.41
CA ILE A 219 4.30 13.35 9.71
C ILE A 219 3.39 13.42 10.93
N GLY A 220 3.88 14.07 11.99
CA GLY A 220 3.16 14.29 13.25
C GLY A 220 2.71 15.73 13.42
N ALA A 221 1.62 15.92 14.17
CA ALA A 221 1.16 17.19 14.69
C ALA A 221 1.44 17.21 16.20
N PHE A 222 2.35 18.07 16.66
CA PHE A 222 2.84 18.12 18.03
C PHE A 222 2.39 19.40 18.75
N ASP A 223 1.93 19.26 19.98
CA ASP A 223 1.75 20.35 20.93
C ASP A 223 2.86 20.20 22.00
N GLY A 224 3.92 20.99 21.88
CA GLY A 224 5.15 20.72 22.58
C GLY A 224 5.74 19.35 22.23
N GLU A 225 5.86 18.47 23.23
CA GLU A 225 6.34 17.08 23.03
C GLU A 225 5.19 16.07 22.81
N GLN A 226 3.96 16.50 22.95
CA GLN A 226 2.78 15.63 22.84
C GLN A 226 2.33 15.50 21.39
N LEU A 227 2.32 14.28 20.86
CA LEU A 227 1.73 13.97 19.55
C LEU A 227 0.19 14.01 19.66
N LEU A 228 -0.45 14.77 18.78
CA LEU A 228 -1.91 14.90 18.70
C LEU A 228 -2.51 14.12 17.51
N ALA A 229 -1.81 14.06 16.40
CA ALA A 229 -2.23 13.33 15.20
C ALA A 229 -1.01 12.95 14.35
N PHE A 230 -1.18 11.95 13.49
CA PHE A 230 -0.13 11.56 12.55
C PHE A 230 -0.70 11.07 11.22
N VAL A 231 0.14 11.13 10.19
CA VAL A 231 -0.01 10.44 8.91
C VAL A 231 1.28 9.67 8.65
N TRP A 232 1.18 8.36 8.52
CA TRP A 232 2.29 7.49 8.19
C TRP A 232 2.25 7.12 6.72
N LEU A 233 3.32 7.39 6.02
CA LEU A 233 3.45 7.23 4.59
C LEU A 233 4.48 6.16 4.24
N SER A 234 4.44 5.69 3.02
CA SER A 234 5.58 5.11 2.33
C SER A 234 5.76 5.83 1.00
N ARG A 235 7.01 5.99 0.55
CA ARG A 235 7.31 6.68 -0.70
C ARG A 235 8.34 5.93 -1.52
N SER A 236 8.19 6.01 -2.84
CA SER A 236 9.16 5.53 -3.83
C SER A 236 9.13 6.49 -5.01
N GLY A 237 10.31 6.93 -5.47
CA GLY A 237 10.39 7.81 -6.63
C GLY A 237 9.34 8.92 -6.60
N ALA A 238 8.38 8.85 -7.52
CA ALA A 238 7.34 9.87 -7.67
C ALA A 238 6.08 9.66 -6.82
N THR A 239 5.94 8.53 -6.09
CA THR A 239 4.68 8.19 -5.39
C THR A 239 4.83 8.20 -3.88
N ALA A 240 3.97 8.96 -3.19
CA ALA A 240 3.70 8.84 -1.77
C ALA A 240 2.38 8.08 -1.56
N PHE A 241 2.37 7.15 -0.61
CA PHE A 241 1.23 6.29 -0.32
C PHE A 241 0.96 6.26 1.19
N GLU A 242 -0.27 6.54 1.61
CA GLU A 242 -0.64 6.50 3.01
C GLU A 242 -0.78 5.07 3.52
N LEU A 243 0.03 4.71 4.49
CA LEU A 243 -0.09 3.43 5.18
C LEU A 243 -1.12 3.50 6.31
N TYR A 244 -0.93 4.46 7.20
CA TYR A 244 -1.72 4.59 8.43
C TYR A 244 -1.94 6.06 8.79
N GLY A 245 -2.92 6.32 9.65
CA GLY A 245 -3.15 7.63 10.22
C GLY A 245 -3.96 7.52 11.50
N GLY A 246 -3.79 8.49 12.37
CA GLY A 246 -4.51 8.53 13.63
C GLY A 246 -4.61 9.95 14.18
N VAL A 247 -5.56 10.14 15.09
CA VAL A 247 -5.77 11.38 15.82
C VAL A 247 -6.25 11.07 17.22
N SER A 248 -5.63 11.68 18.23
CA SER A 248 -6.03 11.60 19.63
C SER A 248 -7.37 12.31 19.88
N ALA A 249 -7.98 12.06 21.01
CA ALA A 249 -9.20 12.76 21.40
C ALA A 249 -9.02 14.29 21.46
N GLU A 250 -7.85 14.75 21.94
CA GLU A 250 -7.52 16.18 21.99
C GLU A 250 -7.26 16.73 20.59
N GLY A 251 -6.50 16.03 19.76
CA GLY A 251 -6.27 16.41 18.36
C GLY A 251 -7.56 16.51 17.54
N GLN A 252 -8.57 15.67 17.83
CA GLN A 252 -9.90 15.78 17.21
C GLN A 252 -10.62 17.10 17.58
N LYS A 253 -10.60 17.50 18.86
CA LYS A 253 -11.21 18.76 19.31
C LYS A 253 -10.56 19.96 18.62
N GLN A 254 -9.24 19.93 18.51
CA GLN A 254 -8.46 20.98 17.84
C GLN A 254 -8.50 20.88 16.31
N ARG A 255 -9.01 19.75 15.74
CA ARG A 255 -9.07 19.47 14.31
C ARG A 255 -7.70 19.47 13.61
N VAL A 256 -6.64 19.10 14.31
CA VAL A 256 -5.28 19.07 13.78
C VAL A 256 -5.08 17.97 12.71
N ASN A 257 -5.97 16.98 12.63
CA ASN A 257 -6.00 15.96 11.58
C ASN A 257 -6.09 16.56 10.16
N TYR A 258 -6.67 17.74 9.98
CA TYR A 258 -6.67 18.46 8.70
C TYR A 258 -5.30 19.07 8.41
N GLY A 259 -4.66 19.64 9.43
CA GLY A 259 -3.32 20.24 9.33
C GLY A 259 -2.25 19.21 9.03
N VAL A 260 -2.23 18.09 9.79
CA VAL A 260 -1.21 17.05 9.57
C VAL A 260 -1.35 16.39 8.20
N LYS A 261 -2.58 16.25 7.68
CA LYS A 261 -2.80 15.77 6.31
C LYS A 261 -2.25 16.72 5.27
N TRP A 262 -2.49 18.02 5.44
CA TRP A 262 -1.95 19.04 4.55
C TRP A 262 -0.43 19.11 4.63
N ALA A 263 0.13 19.09 5.83
CA ALA A 263 1.58 19.04 6.03
C ALA A 263 2.23 17.80 5.38
N ALA A 264 1.54 16.65 5.42
CA ALA A 264 2.00 15.44 4.76
C ALA A 264 2.05 15.59 3.23
N LEU A 265 1.05 16.24 2.62
CA LEU A 265 1.06 16.54 1.17
C LEU A 265 2.25 17.44 0.80
N LEU A 266 2.47 18.51 1.57
CA LEU A 266 3.59 19.42 1.34
C LEU A 266 4.94 18.75 1.50
N ALA A 267 5.12 17.99 2.58
CA ALA A 267 6.37 17.27 2.85
C ALA A 267 6.69 16.27 1.74
N MET A 268 5.70 15.54 1.23
CA MET A 268 5.93 14.59 0.13
C MET A 268 6.26 15.27 -1.19
N ARG A 269 5.68 16.44 -1.45
CA ARG A 269 6.07 17.26 -2.62
C ARG A 269 7.49 17.78 -2.50
N GLU A 270 7.89 18.26 -1.33
CA GLU A 270 9.27 18.68 -1.05
C GLU A 270 10.27 17.51 -1.20
N ASP A 271 9.86 16.31 -0.80
CA ASP A 271 10.64 15.08 -0.98
C ASP A 271 10.63 14.57 -2.46
N GLY A 272 10.03 15.32 -3.41
CA GLY A 272 10.07 15.04 -4.84
C GLY A 272 8.94 14.15 -5.37
N CYS A 273 7.94 13.79 -4.55
CA CYS A 273 6.80 13.02 -5.01
C CYS A 273 5.86 13.89 -5.88
N GLY A 274 5.51 13.39 -7.05
CA GLY A 274 4.50 14.00 -7.93
C GLY A 274 3.08 13.48 -7.69
N ARG A 275 2.95 12.35 -6.99
CA ARG A 275 1.68 11.64 -6.76
C ARG A 275 1.49 11.31 -5.30
N TYR A 276 0.30 11.57 -4.76
CA TYR A 276 -0.07 11.23 -3.39
C TYR A 276 -1.33 10.38 -3.37
N ASP A 277 -1.21 9.15 -2.94
CA ASP A 277 -2.32 8.19 -2.82
C ASP A 277 -2.78 8.08 -1.36
N PHE A 278 -4.02 8.45 -1.10
CA PHE A 278 -4.64 8.35 0.23
C PHE A 278 -4.92 6.92 0.68
N ASN A 279 -4.60 5.91 -0.14
CA ASN A 279 -4.95 4.52 0.11
C ASN A 279 -6.47 4.27 0.16
N GLY A 280 -6.86 3.03 0.17
CA GLY A 280 -8.21 2.53 -0.03
C GLY A 280 -9.35 3.35 0.59
N LEU A 281 -10.41 3.49 -0.18
CA LEU A 281 -11.67 4.09 0.23
C LEU A 281 -12.71 2.99 0.46
N LEU A 282 -13.21 2.91 1.70
CA LEU A 282 -14.34 2.09 2.12
C LEU A 282 -15.60 2.96 2.27
N ASN A 283 -16.70 2.37 2.72
CA ASN A 283 -17.89 3.13 3.09
C ASN A 283 -17.90 3.32 4.62
N ASP A 284 -17.00 4.18 5.10
CA ASP A 284 -16.80 4.47 6.52
C ASP A 284 -16.37 5.93 6.75
N GLY A 285 -16.38 6.36 8.01
CA GLY A 285 -16.04 7.73 8.37
C GLY A 285 -14.61 8.15 8.05
N ILE A 286 -13.66 7.20 7.95
CA ILE A 286 -12.29 7.48 7.55
C ILE A 286 -12.25 7.84 6.05
N SER A 287 -12.97 7.08 5.24
CA SER A 287 -13.11 7.37 3.80
C SER A 287 -13.85 8.67 3.55
N ASP A 288 -14.89 8.96 4.32
CA ASP A 288 -15.62 10.24 4.23
C ASP A 288 -14.71 11.43 4.57
N PHE A 289 -13.78 11.25 5.52
CA PHE A 289 -12.76 12.27 5.81
C PHE A 289 -11.80 12.45 4.63
N LYS A 290 -11.28 11.35 4.04
CA LYS A 290 -10.36 11.40 2.89
C LYS A 290 -11.01 12.10 1.68
N LYS A 291 -12.27 11.80 1.37
CA LYS A 291 -13.02 12.38 0.26
C LYS A 291 -13.21 13.91 0.35
N GLN A 292 -13.00 14.50 1.53
CA GLN A 292 -13.06 15.96 1.67
C GLN A 292 -11.87 16.69 1.05
N PHE A 293 -10.79 15.95 0.69
CA PHE A 293 -9.56 16.52 0.13
C PHE A 293 -9.55 16.59 -1.39
N ALA A 294 -10.51 15.99 -2.09
CA ALA A 294 -10.67 16.11 -3.53
C ALA A 294 -12.14 15.94 -3.97
N LYS A 295 -12.43 16.30 -5.24
CA LYS A 295 -13.76 16.14 -5.86
C LYS A 295 -13.90 14.85 -6.68
N HIS A 296 -12.83 14.05 -6.76
CA HIS A 296 -12.78 12.83 -7.55
C HIS A 296 -12.38 11.65 -6.69
N GLU A 297 -12.60 10.47 -7.22
CA GLU A 297 -12.08 9.20 -6.71
C GLU A 297 -11.41 8.49 -7.88
N ASN A 298 -10.40 7.68 -7.58
CA ASN A 298 -9.71 6.85 -8.55
C ASN A 298 -10.14 5.40 -8.37
N LEU A 299 -10.23 4.67 -9.46
CA LEU A 299 -10.47 3.23 -9.47
C LEU A 299 -9.29 2.55 -10.14
N LEU A 300 -8.54 1.77 -9.38
CA LEU A 300 -7.47 0.93 -9.90
C LEU A 300 -8.02 -0.38 -10.43
N MET A 301 -7.22 -1.09 -11.24
CA MET A 301 -7.61 -2.36 -11.86
C MET A 301 -8.08 -3.45 -10.88
N GLY A 302 -7.72 -3.31 -9.58
CA GLY A 302 -8.05 -4.30 -8.57
C GLY A 302 -7.25 -5.59 -8.71
N THR A 303 -7.81 -6.69 -8.22
CA THR A 303 -7.14 -7.99 -8.18
C THR A 303 -7.36 -8.77 -9.46
N TRP A 304 -6.29 -9.26 -10.05
CA TRP A 304 -6.30 -10.18 -11.18
C TRP A 304 -5.52 -11.44 -10.82
N GLU A 305 -6.06 -12.59 -11.16
CA GLU A 305 -5.43 -13.89 -10.89
C GLU A 305 -5.26 -14.71 -12.16
N LYS A 306 -4.08 -15.31 -12.28
CA LYS A 306 -3.81 -16.35 -13.28
C LYS A 306 -3.78 -17.71 -12.59
N PRO A 307 -4.67 -18.66 -12.99
CA PRO A 307 -4.61 -20.04 -12.54
C PRO A 307 -3.28 -20.68 -12.94
N LEU A 308 -2.58 -21.32 -12.01
CA LEU A 308 -1.32 -22.04 -12.25
C LEU A 308 -1.45 -23.53 -11.95
N SER A 309 -2.58 -23.96 -11.38
CA SER A 309 -2.83 -25.34 -10.97
C SER A 309 -4.26 -25.76 -11.30
N PRO A 310 -4.52 -27.03 -11.61
CA PRO A 310 -5.87 -27.57 -11.73
C PRO A 310 -6.73 -27.40 -10.45
N LEU A 311 -6.06 -27.19 -9.30
CA LEU A 311 -6.75 -26.95 -8.01
C LEU A 311 -7.26 -25.52 -7.85
N TYR A 312 -6.95 -24.61 -8.77
CA TYR A 312 -7.35 -23.21 -8.67
C TYR A 312 -8.87 -23.02 -8.48
N PRO A 313 -9.80 -23.72 -9.18
CA PRO A 313 -11.22 -23.51 -8.97
C PRO A 313 -11.67 -23.81 -7.53
N VAL A 314 -11.07 -24.81 -6.89
CA VAL A 314 -11.34 -25.14 -5.48
C VAL A 314 -10.76 -24.07 -4.56
N TYR A 315 -9.53 -23.66 -4.81
CA TYR A 315 -8.88 -22.57 -4.07
C TYR A 315 -9.69 -21.27 -4.14
N ALA A 316 -10.09 -20.83 -5.34
CA ALA A 316 -10.82 -19.58 -5.54
C ALA A 316 -12.18 -19.55 -4.79
N ARG A 317 -12.85 -20.71 -4.66
CA ARG A 317 -14.08 -20.84 -3.87
C ARG A 317 -13.84 -20.91 -2.37
N ALA A 318 -12.77 -21.59 -1.94
CA ALA A 318 -12.47 -21.81 -0.52
C ALA A 318 -11.92 -20.54 0.16
N MET A 319 -11.14 -19.73 -0.53
CA MET A 319 -10.47 -18.56 0.05
C MET A 319 -11.41 -17.52 0.67
N PRO A 320 -12.52 -17.10 0.04
CA PRO A 320 -13.44 -16.15 0.66
C PRO A 320 -14.05 -16.70 1.95
N ALA A 321 -14.40 -17.99 1.97
CA ALA A 321 -14.93 -18.65 3.16
C ALA A 321 -13.89 -18.74 4.30
N ALA A 322 -12.66 -19.11 3.97
CA ALA A 322 -11.56 -19.17 4.94
C ALA A 322 -11.23 -17.80 5.54
N ARG A 323 -11.22 -16.73 4.73
CA ARG A 323 -11.02 -15.36 5.23
C ARG A 323 -12.13 -14.92 6.17
N LYS A 324 -13.41 -15.18 5.84
CA LYS A 324 -14.54 -14.88 6.71
C LYS A 324 -14.46 -15.65 8.03
N GLY A 325 -14.11 -16.92 7.99
CA GLY A 325 -13.92 -17.75 9.19
C GLY A 325 -12.82 -17.23 10.10
N LEU A 326 -11.65 -16.87 9.55
CA LEU A 326 -10.55 -16.28 10.32
C LEU A 326 -10.91 -14.93 10.94
N GLN A 327 -11.64 -14.08 10.23
CA GLN A 327 -12.12 -12.81 10.76
C GLN A 327 -13.12 -13.01 11.90
N ALA A 328 -14.04 -13.94 11.77
CA ALA A 328 -15.00 -14.30 12.81
C ALA A 328 -14.30 -14.86 14.07
N ALA A 329 -13.32 -15.75 13.88
CA ALA A 329 -12.54 -16.30 14.99
C ALA A 329 -11.73 -15.20 15.74
N ARG A 330 -11.11 -14.28 15.02
CA ARG A 330 -10.40 -13.14 15.62
C ARG A 330 -11.33 -12.21 16.39
N ARG A 331 -12.55 -11.96 15.91
CA ARG A 331 -13.57 -11.16 16.62
C ARG A 331 -14.02 -11.85 17.92
N LEU A 332 -14.18 -13.15 17.89
CA LEU A 332 -14.55 -13.93 19.07
C LEU A 332 -13.44 -13.91 20.14
N MET A 333 -12.19 -14.14 19.74
CA MET A 333 -11.04 -14.07 20.66
C MET A 333 -10.92 -12.69 21.32
N LYS A 334 -11.05 -11.59 20.56
CA LYS A 334 -11.05 -10.23 21.13
C LYS A 334 -12.19 -9.98 22.13
N ARG A 335 -13.34 -10.64 21.98
CA ARG A 335 -14.45 -10.54 22.97
C ARG A 335 -14.17 -11.31 24.25
N VAL A 336 -13.43 -12.41 24.17
CA VAL A 336 -13.08 -13.23 25.36
C VAL A 336 -11.96 -12.59 26.16
N THR A 337 -10.98 -11.95 25.52
CA THR A 337 -9.88 -11.24 26.21
C THR A 337 -10.25 -9.87 26.79
N ARG A 338 -11.43 -9.33 26.45
CA ARG A 338 -11.97 -8.09 27.04
C ARG A 338 -12.92 -8.31 28.22
N ARG A 339 -13.16 -9.55 28.63
CA ARG A 339 -13.84 -9.94 29.86
C ARG A 339 -12.84 -10.40 30.91
#